data_903d0424ea200e1e0f9113c62e20ed0a
#
_entry.id   903d0424ea200e1e0f9113c62e20ed0a
#
_cell.length_a   1.000
_cell.length_b   1.000
_cell.length_c   1.000
_cell.angle_alpha   90.00
_cell.angle_beta   90.00
_cell.angle_gamma   90.00
#
_symmetry.space_group_name_H-M   'P 1'
#
loop_
_entity.id
_entity.type
_entity.pdbx_description
1 polymer ?
#
loop_
_entity_poly.entity_id
_entity_poly.type
_entity_poly.pdbx_seq_one_letter_code
_entity_poly.pdbx_strand_id
1 'polypeptide(L)'
;MKKHNYSAGPCILPQEVFEKSAQAILDFNNSGLSILEISHRSKDFVAVMDEARALVLELLGLEGKGYQALFLAGGASLEFLMVPYNLMKEDGKAAYLDSGTWASAAIKEAKVFGETVVVASSKEQNYNYVPKGYTIPADADYFHCTSNNTIFGTQMKEIPTT
;
A
#
# COMPACT_ATOMS: atom_id res chain seq x y z
N MET A 1 3.03 -25.57 -20.49
CA MET A 1 2.35 -24.33 -20.92
C MET A 1 2.10 -23.46 -19.68
N LYS A 2 2.54 -22.21 -19.68
CA LYS A 2 2.30 -21.28 -18.55
C LYS A 2 0.81 -20.92 -18.52
N LYS A 3 0.18 -21.01 -17.35
CA LYS A 3 -1.23 -20.62 -17.18
C LYS A 3 -1.36 -19.10 -17.16
N HIS A 4 -2.46 -18.57 -17.65
CA HIS A 4 -2.80 -17.17 -17.50
C HIS A 4 -3.27 -16.90 -16.07
N ASN A 5 -2.67 -15.92 -15.42
CA ASN A 5 -3.02 -15.48 -14.07
C ASN A 5 -3.58 -14.05 -14.15
N TYR A 6 -4.85 -13.90 -13.76
CA TYR A 6 -5.57 -12.62 -13.71
C TYR A 6 -5.88 -12.18 -12.27
N SER A 7 -5.24 -12.81 -11.28
CA SER A 7 -5.42 -12.44 -9.87
C SER A 7 -4.88 -11.04 -9.59
N ALA A 8 -5.58 -10.30 -8.75
CA ALA A 8 -5.17 -8.97 -8.31
C ALA A 8 -3.91 -9.00 -7.41
N GLY A 9 -3.77 -10.08 -6.65
CA GLY A 9 -2.62 -10.39 -5.81
C GLY A 9 -2.80 -11.71 -5.04
N PRO A 10 -1.80 -12.62 -5.08
CA PRO A 10 -0.56 -12.62 -5.86
C PRO A 10 -0.81 -12.59 -7.38
N CYS A 11 -0.16 -11.66 -8.04
CA CYS A 11 -0.37 -11.40 -9.47
C CYS A 11 0.75 -12.01 -10.35
N ILE A 12 0.61 -11.82 -11.66
CA ILE A 12 1.67 -12.16 -12.60
C ILE A 12 2.82 -11.16 -12.46
N LEU A 13 4.04 -11.69 -12.52
CA LEU A 13 5.28 -10.91 -12.60
C LEU A 13 5.97 -11.18 -13.95
N PRO A 14 6.81 -10.26 -14.44
CA PRO A 14 7.69 -10.50 -15.58
C PRO A 14 8.54 -11.75 -15.37
N GLN A 15 8.79 -12.52 -16.44
CA GLN A 15 9.57 -13.75 -16.35
C GLN A 15 10.98 -13.53 -15.80
N GLU A 16 11.58 -12.41 -16.17
CA GLU A 16 12.90 -11.98 -15.69
C GLU A 16 12.97 -11.86 -14.14
N VAL A 17 11.89 -11.41 -13.49
CA VAL A 17 11.84 -11.32 -12.02
C VAL A 17 11.95 -12.72 -11.40
N PHE A 18 11.27 -13.72 -11.97
CA PHE A 18 11.38 -15.10 -11.47
C PHE A 18 12.78 -15.66 -11.65
N GLU A 19 13.40 -15.43 -12.81
CA GLU A 19 14.74 -15.93 -13.12
C GLU A 19 15.81 -15.30 -12.22
N LYS A 20 15.79 -13.98 -12.07
CA LYS A 20 16.68 -13.25 -11.16
C LYS A 20 16.49 -13.65 -9.69
N SER A 21 15.23 -13.83 -9.26
CA SER A 21 14.93 -14.28 -7.89
C SER A 21 15.42 -15.71 -7.64
N ALA A 22 15.24 -16.62 -8.59
CA ALA A 22 15.74 -17.98 -8.48
C ALA A 22 17.27 -18.00 -8.42
N GLN A 23 17.94 -17.22 -9.26
CA GLN A 23 19.40 -17.11 -9.24
C GLN A 23 19.91 -16.53 -7.92
N ALA A 24 19.26 -15.50 -7.38
CA ALA A 24 19.62 -14.92 -6.09
C ALA A 24 19.48 -15.90 -4.91
N ILE A 25 18.52 -16.84 -5.00
CA ILE A 25 18.38 -17.91 -4.01
C ILE A 25 19.48 -18.95 -4.13
N LEU A 26 19.92 -19.26 -5.36
CA LEU A 26 20.97 -20.27 -5.58
C LEU A 26 22.37 -19.72 -5.29
N ASP A 27 22.66 -18.53 -5.76
CA ASP A 27 23.94 -17.84 -5.59
C ASP A 27 23.77 -16.35 -5.81
N PHE A 28 23.75 -15.57 -4.74
CA PHE A 28 23.54 -14.14 -4.81
C PHE A 28 24.82 -13.42 -5.22
N ASN A 29 24.80 -12.75 -6.37
CA ASN A 29 25.92 -11.96 -6.91
C ASN A 29 27.26 -12.73 -7.02
N ASN A 30 27.22 -14.03 -7.30
CA ASN A 30 28.40 -14.93 -7.35
C ASN A 30 29.22 -14.92 -6.05
N SER A 31 28.56 -14.73 -4.92
CA SER A 31 29.19 -14.72 -3.59
C SER A 31 29.46 -16.13 -3.03
N GLY A 32 28.88 -17.16 -3.66
CA GLY A 32 28.84 -18.53 -3.14
C GLY A 32 27.82 -18.70 -2.01
N LEU A 33 26.97 -17.72 -1.75
CA LEU A 33 25.90 -17.75 -0.75
C LEU A 33 24.54 -17.37 -1.36
N SER A 34 23.49 -17.96 -0.84
CA SER A 34 22.10 -17.54 -1.12
C SER A 34 21.82 -16.18 -0.49
N ILE A 35 20.95 -15.37 -1.13
CA ILE A 35 20.39 -14.18 -0.49
C ILE A 35 19.68 -14.50 0.84
N LEU A 36 19.21 -15.73 1.03
CA LEU A 36 18.57 -16.20 2.28
C LEU A 36 19.58 -16.47 3.40
N GLU A 37 20.85 -16.61 3.09
CA GLU A 37 21.92 -16.92 4.04
C GLU A 37 22.69 -15.68 4.50
N ILE A 38 22.55 -14.55 3.79
CA ILE A 38 23.25 -13.29 4.13
C ILE A 38 22.45 -12.46 5.13
N SER A 39 23.17 -11.73 5.97
CA SER A 39 22.55 -10.82 6.94
C SER A 39 21.90 -9.62 6.24
N HIS A 40 20.73 -9.19 6.72
CA HIS A 40 20.10 -7.94 6.30
C HIS A 40 20.98 -6.68 6.57
N ARG A 41 22.06 -6.81 7.33
CA ARG A 41 23.08 -5.77 7.61
C ARG A 41 24.32 -5.91 6.74
N SER A 42 24.42 -6.95 5.91
CA SER A 42 25.52 -7.07 4.97
C SER A 42 25.46 -5.96 3.92
N LYS A 43 26.62 -5.57 3.40
CA LYS A 43 26.70 -4.51 2.38
C LYS A 43 25.85 -4.85 1.14
N ASP A 44 25.87 -6.11 0.72
CA ASP A 44 25.14 -6.56 -0.46
C ASP A 44 23.61 -6.47 -0.26
N PHE A 45 23.12 -6.86 0.91
CA PHE A 45 21.68 -6.73 1.21
C PHE A 45 21.25 -5.28 1.38
N VAL A 46 22.07 -4.47 2.05
CA VAL A 46 21.83 -3.02 2.20
C VAL A 46 21.75 -2.34 0.83
N ALA A 47 22.64 -2.68 -0.09
CA ALA A 47 22.62 -2.15 -1.46
C ALA A 47 21.30 -2.47 -2.19
N VAL A 48 20.78 -3.70 -2.07
CA VAL A 48 19.46 -4.06 -2.64
C VAL A 48 18.35 -3.23 -2.03
N MET A 49 18.35 -3.03 -0.72
CA MET A 49 17.31 -2.25 -0.04
C MET A 49 17.37 -0.76 -0.39
N ASP A 50 18.57 -0.21 -0.52
CA ASP A 50 18.74 1.19 -0.89
C ASP A 50 18.32 1.44 -2.34
N GLU A 51 18.69 0.52 -3.26
CA GLU A 51 18.20 0.57 -4.64
C GLU A 51 16.67 0.46 -4.70
N ALA A 52 16.06 -0.47 -3.95
CA ALA A 52 14.62 -0.63 -3.91
C ALA A 52 13.91 0.64 -3.42
N ARG A 53 14.45 1.31 -2.38
CA ARG A 53 13.92 2.59 -1.88
C ARG A 53 14.05 3.71 -2.91
N ALA A 54 15.20 3.80 -3.57
CA ALA A 54 15.43 4.79 -4.61
C ALA A 54 14.48 4.61 -5.80
N LEU A 55 14.30 3.37 -6.27
CA LEU A 55 13.38 3.04 -7.37
C LEU A 55 11.92 3.37 -7.05
N VAL A 56 11.45 3.18 -5.81
CA VAL A 56 10.11 3.62 -5.41
C VAL A 56 9.94 5.13 -5.58
N LEU A 57 10.91 5.91 -5.13
CA LEU A 57 10.85 7.38 -5.25
C LEU A 57 10.96 7.85 -6.70
N GLU A 58 11.83 7.23 -7.48
CA GLU A 58 11.99 7.50 -8.91
C GLU A 58 10.68 7.26 -9.67
N LEU A 59 10.10 6.05 -9.54
CA LEU A 59 8.89 5.67 -10.24
C LEU A 59 7.66 6.50 -9.87
N LEU A 60 7.64 7.07 -8.66
CA LEU A 60 6.60 7.99 -8.21
C LEU A 60 6.91 9.46 -8.50
N GLY A 61 8.10 9.77 -9.05
CA GLY A 61 8.55 11.14 -9.30
C GLY A 61 8.71 11.96 -8.02
N LEU A 62 9.11 11.32 -6.91
CA LEU A 62 9.23 11.93 -5.57
C LEU A 62 10.68 12.18 -5.15
N GLU A 63 11.66 11.90 -5.99
CA GLU A 63 13.07 12.15 -5.72
C GLU A 63 13.32 13.63 -5.41
N GLY A 64 14.10 13.90 -4.36
CA GLY A 64 14.45 15.26 -3.93
C GLY A 64 13.28 16.09 -3.37
N LYS A 65 12.09 15.52 -3.21
CA LYS A 65 10.89 16.21 -2.71
C LYS A 65 10.61 15.99 -1.21
N GLY A 66 11.58 15.49 -0.45
CA GLY A 66 11.45 15.29 1.00
C GLY A 66 10.70 14.01 1.40
N TYR A 67 10.47 13.08 0.46
CA TYR A 67 9.83 11.78 0.74
C TYR A 67 10.87 10.69 1.02
N GLN A 68 10.44 9.70 1.77
CA GLN A 68 11.20 8.48 2.04
C GLN A 68 10.32 7.25 1.79
N ALA A 69 10.91 6.19 1.23
CA ALA A 69 10.25 4.89 1.10
C ALA A 69 10.56 4.03 2.32
N LEU A 70 9.51 3.50 2.95
CA LEU A 70 9.60 2.57 4.09
C LEU A 70 8.99 1.23 3.68
N PHE A 71 9.72 0.13 3.91
CA PHE A 71 9.20 -1.23 3.76
C PHE A 71 8.89 -1.78 5.15
N LEU A 72 7.60 -1.80 5.52
CA LEU A 72 7.13 -2.20 6.83
C LEU A 72 6.50 -3.58 6.78
N ALA A 73 6.69 -4.37 7.85
CA ALA A 73 6.03 -5.65 7.99
C ALA A 73 4.54 -5.47 8.37
N GLY A 74 3.71 -6.50 8.11
CA GLY A 74 2.32 -6.56 8.54
C GLY A 74 1.28 -6.28 7.44
N GLY A 75 1.74 -5.90 6.25
CA GLY A 75 0.88 -5.62 5.08
C GLY A 75 -0.13 -4.50 5.35
N ALA A 76 -1.12 -4.36 4.46
CA ALA A 76 -2.15 -3.33 4.57
C ALA A 76 -2.98 -3.42 5.87
N SER A 77 -3.13 -4.60 6.45
CA SER A 77 -3.88 -4.76 7.71
C SER A 77 -3.22 -4.01 8.87
N LEU A 78 -1.89 -4.06 8.97
CA LEU A 78 -1.18 -3.31 10.01
C LEU A 78 -1.12 -1.81 9.65
N GLU A 79 -1.03 -1.45 8.37
CA GLU A 79 -1.09 -0.05 7.94
C GLU A 79 -2.42 0.62 8.31
N PHE A 80 -3.55 -0.10 8.27
CA PHE A 80 -4.85 0.44 8.70
C PHE A 80 -4.85 0.82 10.19
N LEU A 81 -3.98 0.21 11.00
CA LEU A 81 -3.76 0.55 12.39
C LEU A 81 -2.69 1.65 12.56
N MET A 82 -1.59 1.55 11.83
CA MET A 82 -0.47 2.49 11.93
C MET A 82 -0.85 3.91 11.52
N VAL A 83 -1.69 4.06 10.48
CA VAL A 83 -2.13 5.38 10.00
C VAL A 83 -2.87 6.15 11.10
N PRO A 84 -3.99 5.66 11.67
CA PRO A 84 -4.65 6.36 12.76
C PRO A 84 -3.77 6.53 14.00
N TYR A 85 -2.98 5.52 14.36
CA TYR A 85 -2.08 5.61 15.52
C TYR A 85 -1.08 6.78 15.41
N ASN A 86 -0.61 7.11 14.21
CA ASN A 86 0.37 8.16 13.99
C ASN A 86 -0.24 9.52 13.60
N LEU A 87 -1.41 9.54 12.98
CA LEU A 87 -1.96 10.75 12.37
C LEU A 87 -3.19 11.31 13.08
N MET A 88 -3.96 10.49 13.81
CA MET A 88 -5.09 10.99 14.61
C MET A 88 -4.56 11.65 15.87
N LYS A 89 -5.08 12.82 16.16
CA LYS A 89 -4.87 13.51 17.44
C LYS A 89 -5.74 12.91 18.53
N GLU A 90 -5.42 13.19 19.77
CA GLU A 90 -6.33 12.94 20.90
C GLU A 90 -7.65 13.67 20.65
N ASP A 91 -8.77 12.98 20.76
CA ASP A 91 -10.11 13.47 20.39
C ASP A 91 -10.25 13.92 18.92
N GLY A 92 -9.35 13.48 18.05
CA GLY A 92 -9.34 13.80 16.63
C GLY A 92 -10.34 12.98 15.81
N LYS A 93 -10.51 13.36 14.56
CA LYS A 93 -11.33 12.60 13.61
C LYS A 93 -10.63 12.37 12.28
N ALA A 94 -10.97 11.24 11.66
CA ALA A 94 -10.50 10.88 10.34
C ALA A 94 -11.66 10.71 9.36
N ALA A 95 -11.48 11.16 8.13
CA ALA A 95 -12.46 11.04 7.05
C ALA A 95 -12.13 9.86 6.14
N TYR A 96 -13.17 9.14 5.70
CA TYR A 96 -13.03 7.93 4.90
C TYR A 96 -13.99 7.90 3.72
N LEU A 97 -13.48 7.42 2.57
CA LEU A 97 -14.30 7.02 1.44
C LEU A 97 -14.53 5.50 1.50
N ASP A 98 -15.76 5.07 1.82
CA ASP A 98 -16.11 3.65 1.90
C ASP A 98 -16.46 3.12 0.50
N SER A 99 -15.44 2.66 -0.22
CA SER A 99 -15.52 2.19 -1.60
C SER A 99 -15.25 0.70 -1.78
N GLY A 100 -15.12 -0.07 -0.68
CA GLY A 100 -14.85 -1.51 -0.75
C GLY A 100 -14.45 -2.14 0.58
N THR A 101 -14.18 -3.44 0.55
CA THR A 101 -13.80 -4.22 1.75
C THR A 101 -12.62 -3.61 2.50
N TRP A 102 -11.59 -3.19 1.78
CA TRP A 102 -10.38 -2.65 2.41
C TRP A 102 -10.62 -1.27 3.02
N ALA A 103 -11.44 -0.43 2.40
CA ALA A 103 -11.88 0.82 2.99
C ALA A 103 -12.67 0.60 4.29
N SER A 104 -13.62 -0.35 4.27
CA SER A 104 -14.39 -0.74 5.47
C SER A 104 -13.49 -1.29 6.58
N ALA A 105 -12.44 -2.06 6.23
CA ALA A 105 -11.48 -2.56 7.20
C ALA A 105 -10.69 -1.41 7.83
N ALA A 106 -10.18 -0.47 7.03
CA ALA A 106 -9.48 0.71 7.54
C ALA A 106 -10.36 1.56 8.47
N ILE A 107 -11.63 1.78 8.12
CA ILE A 107 -12.60 2.48 8.99
C ILE A 107 -12.75 1.76 10.34
N LYS A 108 -12.82 0.43 10.32
CA LYS A 108 -12.98 -0.37 11.55
C LYS A 108 -11.80 -0.20 12.50
N GLU A 109 -10.58 -0.24 11.98
CA GLU A 109 -9.38 -0.08 12.79
C GLU A 109 -9.27 1.35 13.36
N ALA A 110 -9.57 2.38 12.56
CA ALA A 110 -9.49 3.77 13.01
C ALA A 110 -10.49 4.11 14.13
N LYS A 111 -11.64 3.46 14.20
CA LYS A 111 -12.64 3.64 15.27
C LYS A 111 -12.12 3.35 16.68
N VAL A 112 -11.02 2.63 16.79
CA VAL A 112 -10.35 2.34 18.06
C VAL A 112 -9.63 3.58 18.60
N PHE A 113 -9.25 4.52 17.72
CA PHE A 113 -8.44 5.68 18.06
C PHE A 113 -9.23 6.98 18.17
N GLY A 114 -10.41 7.08 17.55
CA GLY A 114 -11.18 8.30 17.60
C GLY A 114 -12.40 8.28 16.66
N GLU A 115 -12.91 9.46 16.35
CA GLU A 115 -14.06 9.62 15.47
C GLU A 115 -13.74 9.29 14.02
N THR A 116 -14.61 8.55 13.35
CA THR A 116 -14.50 8.28 11.91
C THR A 116 -15.71 8.83 11.17
N VAL A 117 -15.48 9.65 10.14
CA VAL A 117 -16.51 10.23 9.29
C VAL A 117 -16.45 9.54 7.92
N VAL A 118 -17.52 8.84 7.54
CA VAL A 118 -17.66 8.28 6.19
C VAL A 118 -18.27 9.35 5.30
N VAL A 119 -17.45 9.96 4.43
CA VAL A 119 -17.87 11.07 3.56
C VAL A 119 -18.78 10.63 2.42
N ALA A 120 -18.59 9.41 1.93
CA ALA A 120 -19.47 8.75 0.97
C ALA A 120 -19.24 7.22 1.01
N SER A 121 -20.25 6.45 0.60
CA SER A 121 -20.17 4.99 0.51
C SER A 121 -20.90 4.49 -0.73
N SER A 122 -20.37 3.44 -1.36
CA SER A 122 -21.05 2.67 -2.42
C SER A 122 -21.53 1.29 -1.94
N LYS A 123 -21.57 1.06 -0.64
CA LYS A 123 -21.89 -0.23 -0.02
C LYS A 123 -23.26 -0.76 -0.43
N GLU A 124 -24.27 0.11 -0.51
CA GLU A 124 -25.65 -0.28 -0.89
C GLU A 124 -25.75 -0.84 -2.32
N GLN A 125 -24.79 -0.45 -3.20
CA GLN A 125 -24.66 -0.97 -4.56
C GLN A 125 -23.53 -2.00 -4.67
N ASN A 126 -23.22 -2.73 -3.60
CA ASN A 126 -22.15 -3.74 -3.57
C ASN A 126 -20.80 -3.22 -4.08
N TYR A 127 -20.47 -1.96 -3.81
CA TYR A 127 -19.21 -1.34 -4.19
C TYR A 127 -18.87 -1.42 -5.70
N ASN A 128 -19.88 -1.38 -6.57
CA ASN A 128 -19.70 -1.48 -8.02
C ASN A 128 -19.24 -0.18 -8.69
N TYR A 129 -19.03 0.87 -7.91
CA TYR A 129 -18.45 2.16 -8.35
C TYR A 129 -17.67 2.83 -7.21
N VAL A 130 -16.83 3.80 -7.56
CA VAL A 130 -16.17 4.69 -6.61
C VAL A 130 -17.00 5.95 -6.45
N PRO A 131 -17.48 6.31 -5.24
CA PRO A 131 -18.27 7.52 -5.02
C PRO A 131 -17.51 8.80 -5.42
N LYS A 132 -18.24 9.79 -5.91
CA LYS A 132 -17.73 11.12 -6.30
C LYS A 132 -18.61 12.21 -5.70
N GLY A 133 -18.15 13.46 -5.73
CA GLY A 133 -18.92 14.63 -5.31
C GLY A 133 -19.11 14.74 -3.80
N TYR A 134 -18.28 14.12 -3.01
CA TYR A 134 -18.24 14.26 -1.56
C TYR A 134 -17.35 15.44 -1.13
N THR A 135 -17.57 15.91 0.09
CA THR A 135 -16.74 16.93 0.72
C THR A 135 -15.93 16.33 1.85
N ILE A 136 -14.63 16.58 1.88
CA ILE A 136 -13.75 16.17 2.97
C ILE A 136 -13.85 17.23 4.07
N PRO A 137 -14.18 16.85 5.34
CA PRO A 137 -14.21 17.81 6.44
C PRO A 137 -12.86 18.50 6.65
N ALA A 138 -12.83 19.82 6.69
CA ALA A 138 -11.61 20.60 6.86
C ALA A 138 -10.92 20.40 8.23
N ASP A 139 -11.65 19.89 9.21
CA ASP A 139 -11.18 19.58 10.56
C ASP A 139 -10.83 18.10 10.76
N ALA A 140 -10.79 17.30 9.68
CA ALA A 140 -10.28 15.94 9.75
C ALA A 140 -8.76 15.93 9.81
N ASP A 141 -8.18 15.10 10.69
CA ASP A 141 -6.73 14.95 10.82
C ASP A 141 -6.12 14.33 9.56
N TYR A 142 -6.87 13.46 8.87
CA TYR A 142 -6.51 12.92 7.56
C TYR A 142 -7.76 12.40 6.81
N PHE A 143 -7.59 12.21 5.51
CA PHE A 143 -8.56 11.54 4.64
C PHE A 143 -7.96 10.25 4.08
N HIS A 144 -8.74 9.17 4.17
CA HIS A 144 -8.37 7.86 3.63
C HIS A 144 -9.26 7.49 2.43
N CYS A 145 -8.62 7.04 1.35
CA CYS A 145 -9.31 6.43 0.21
C CYS A 145 -8.54 5.19 -0.27
N THR A 146 -9.25 4.22 -0.83
CA THR A 146 -8.67 3.03 -1.44
C THR A 146 -8.59 3.23 -2.94
N SER A 147 -7.37 3.33 -3.48
CA SER A 147 -7.16 3.59 -4.92
C SER A 147 -7.60 2.44 -5.81
N ASN A 148 -7.41 1.20 -5.35
CA ASN A 148 -7.71 -0.02 -6.10
C ASN A 148 -8.47 -1.01 -5.21
N ASN A 149 -9.74 -1.22 -5.49
CA ASN A 149 -10.58 -2.19 -4.80
C ASN A 149 -10.43 -3.57 -5.43
N THR A 150 -9.46 -4.34 -4.98
CA THR A 150 -9.05 -5.62 -5.59
C THR A 150 -10.13 -6.70 -5.55
N ILE A 151 -11.08 -6.63 -4.62
CA ILE A 151 -12.20 -7.58 -4.52
C ILE A 151 -13.35 -7.20 -5.48
N PHE A 152 -13.69 -5.91 -5.54
CA PHE A 152 -14.82 -5.42 -6.34
C PHE A 152 -14.42 -4.93 -7.74
N GLY A 153 -13.12 -4.82 -8.02
CA GLY A 153 -12.59 -4.46 -9.33
C GLY A 153 -12.76 -2.98 -9.71
N THR A 154 -13.09 -2.11 -8.74
CA THR A 154 -13.19 -0.67 -8.98
C THR A 154 -11.87 0.04 -8.69
N GLN A 155 -11.58 1.11 -9.42
CA GLN A 155 -10.35 1.88 -9.30
C GLN A 155 -10.63 3.38 -9.35
N MET A 156 -9.95 4.14 -8.50
CA MET A 156 -9.93 5.60 -8.60
C MET A 156 -9.10 6.01 -9.82
N LYS A 157 -9.61 6.94 -10.61
CA LYS A 157 -8.88 7.51 -11.76
C LYS A 157 -8.13 8.77 -11.39
N GLU A 158 -8.59 9.46 -10.36
CA GLU A 158 -8.02 10.70 -9.86
C GLU A 158 -7.95 10.63 -8.34
N ILE A 159 -6.84 11.06 -7.76
CA ILE A 159 -6.69 11.18 -6.30
C ILE A 159 -7.37 12.50 -5.89
N PRO A 160 -8.23 12.47 -4.86
CA PRO A 160 -8.88 13.68 -4.39
C PRO A 160 -7.85 14.70 -3.89
N THR A 161 -8.05 15.96 -4.25
CA THR A 161 -7.31 17.09 -3.64
C THR A 161 -8.01 17.52 -2.37
N THR A 162 -7.25 17.67 -1.29
CA THR A 162 -7.68 18.22 0.00
C THR A 162 -7.45 19.71 0.07
#